data_db9d4d6eb8c917291f6e44e6273138bb
#
_entry.id   db9d4d6eb8c917291f6e44e6273138bb
#
_cell.length_a   1.000
_cell.length_b   1.000
_cell.length_c   1.000
_cell.angle_alpha   90.00
_cell.angle_beta   90.00
_cell.angle_gamma   90.00
#
_symmetry.space_group_name_H-M   'P 1'
#
loop_
_entity.id
_entity.type
_entity.pdbx_description
1 polymer ?
#
loop_
_entity_poly.entity_id
_entity_poly.type
_entity_poly.pdbx_seq_one_letter_code
_entity_poly.pdbx_strand_id
1 'polypeptide(L)'
;MDELNRKTVEEFKQAEKNKIIVLLDNIRSAYNVGSIFRTADAFLIECIFICGYTPPPTHRSVHKTALGAVDTVDWMQFDTVEDAINQLRENDYAVYAIEQAEKSISLEQFQVPLNKKIAIVFGNEVVGVQDKVMQLANGCIEIPQHGMKHSLNVGVAAGIVLWKLVHP
;
A
#
# COMPACT_ATOMS: atom_id res chain seq x y z
N MET A 1 -4.35 7.80 29.63
CA MET A 1 -4.24 7.66 28.14
C MET A 1 -5.09 6.49 27.61
N ASP A 2 -6.10 6.09 28.35
CA ASP A 2 -6.97 4.93 28.06
C ASP A 2 -8.30 5.29 27.36
N GLU A 3 -8.41 6.52 26.87
CA GLU A 3 -9.68 7.05 26.32
C GLU A 3 -9.78 7.06 24.78
N LEU A 4 -8.79 6.50 24.10
CA LEU A 4 -8.85 6.34 22.66
C LEU A 4 -9.33 4.91 22.34
N ASN A 5 -10.62 4.67 22.18
CA ASN A 5 -11.26 3.41 21.74
C ASN A 5 -10.40 2.60 20.73
N ARG A 6 -9.21 2.15 21.16
CA ARG A 6 -8.28 1.38 20.34
C ARG A 6 -8.73 -0.06 20.34
N LYS A 7 -8.84 -0.64 19.15
CA LYS A 7 -9.14 -2.06 19.00
C LYS A 7 -8.01 -2.90 19.56
N THR A 8 -8.36 -4.00 20.19
CA THR A 8 -7.41 -5.10 20.47
C THR A 8 -7.03 -5.80 19.16
N VAL A 9 -6.02 -6.65 19.17
CA VAL A 9 -5.63 -7.46 17.99
C VAL A 9 -6.81 -8.33 17.53
N GLU A 10 -7.53 -8.95 18.46
CA GLU A 10 -8.70 -9.78 18.17
C GLU A 10 -9.84 -8.97 17.54
N GLU A 11 -10.15 -7.80 18.11
CA GLU A 11 -11.17 -6.91 17.56
C GLU A 11 -10.78 -6.37 16.19
N PHE A 12 -9.48 -6.08 15.96
CA PHE A 12 -8.99 -5.69 14.65
C PHE A 12 -9.17 -6.81 13.63
N LYS A 13 -8.78 -8.06 13.98
CA LYS A 13 -8.91 -9.22 13.09
C LYS A 13 -10.35 -9.57 12.74
N GLN A 14 -11.29 -9.33 13.64
CA GLN A 14 -12.72 -9.54 13.43
C GLN A 14 -13.43 -8.38 12.73
N ALA A 15 -12.82 -7.19 12.72
CA ALA A 15 -13.41 -6.02 12.08
C ALA A 15 -13.51 -6.21 10.56
N GLU A 16 -14.56 -5.66 9.96
CA GLU A 16 -14.67 -5.57 8.51
C GLU A 16 -13.55 -4.68 7.97
N LYS A 17 -12.80 -5.20 6.99
CA LYS A 17 -11.69 -4.50 6.36
C LYS A 17 -12.12 -3.73 5.13
N ASN A 18 -11.48 -2.60 4.90
CA ASN A 18 -11.51 -1.97 3.59
C ASN A 18 -10.87 -2.93 2.57
N LYS A 19 -11.58 -3.21 1.47
CA LYS A 19 -11.14 -4.13 0.42
C LYS A 19 -9.99 -3.53 -0.42
N ILE A 20 -8.93 -3.15 0.29
CA ILE A 20 -7.73 -2.54 -0.26
C ILE A 20 -6.53 -3.42 0.09
N ILE A 21 -5.75 -3.76 -0.92
CA ILE A 21 -4.46 -4.45 -0.75
C ILE A 21 -3.34 -3.51 -1.18
N VAL A 22 -2.29 -3.45 -0.38
CA VAL A 22 -1.08 -2.66 -0.66
C VAL A 22 0.03 -3.59 -1.12
N LEU A 23 0.58 -3.37 -2.32
CA LEU A 23 1.76 -4.07 -2.81
C LEU A 23 2.99 -3.19 -2.63
N LEU A 24 4.02 -3.75 -2.02
CA LEU A 24 5.32 -3.12 -1.82
C LEU A 24 6.35 -3.80 -2.72
N ASP A 25 6.61 -3.19 -3.89
CA ASP A 25 7.51 -3.76 -4.90
C ASP A 25 8.95 -3.26 -4.71
N ASN A 26 9.81 -4.15 -4.22
CA ASN A 26 11.23 -3.87 -4.06
C ASN A 26 11.52 -2.62 -3.22
N ILE A 27 10.75 -2.37 -2.15
CA ILE A 27 10.99 -1.29 -1.21
C ILE A 27 12.30 -1.56 -0.46
N ARG A 28 13.20 -0.58 -0.42
CA ARG A 28 14.53 -0.72 0.20
C ARG A 28 14.49 -0.49 1.71
N SER A 29 13.72 0.49 2.14
CA SER A 29 13.73 0.95 3.52
C SER A 29 12.78 0.14 4.39
N ALA A 30 13.32 -0.66 5.30
CA ALA A 30 12.55 -1.35 6.33
C ALA A 30 11.73 -0.39 7.21
N TYR A 31 12.21 0.84 7.41
CA TYR A 31 11.46 1.87 8.14
C TYR A 31 10.20 2.31 7.39
N ASN A 32 10.29 2.46 6.06
CA ASN A 32 9.13 2.78 5.23
C ASN A 32 8.09 1.65 5.28
N VAL A 33 8.55 0.40 5.17
CA VAL A 33 7.65 -0.77 5.29
C VAL A 33 6.90 -0.76 6.62
N GLY A 34 7.61 -0.59 7.74
CA GLY A 34 6.98 -0.52 9.06
C GLY A 34 6.01 0.66 9.21
N SER A 35 6.32 1.82 8.63
CA SER A 35 5.42 2.98 8.60
C SER A 35 4.15 2.69 7.81
N ILE A 36 4.25 1.96 6.70
CA ILE A 36 3.10 1.57 5.89
C ILE A 36 2.22 0.56 6.63
N PHE A 37 2.80 -0.39 7.37
CA PHE A 37 2.02 -1.27 8.26
C PHE A 37 1.19 -0.49 9.28
N ARG A 38 1.77 0.54 9.92
CA ARG A 38 1.03 1.41 10.85
C ARG A 38 -0.12 2.14 10.18
N THR A 39 0.09 2.64 8.97
CA THR A 39 -0.95 3.30 8.19
C THR A 39 -2.05 2.32 7.79
N ALA A 40 -1.68 1.12 7.38
CA ALA A 40 -2.61 0.05 7.03
C ALA A 40 -3.48 -0.37 8.23
N ASP A 41 -2.88 -0.48 9.41
CA ASP A 41 -3.60 -0.72 10.67
C ASP A 41 -4.62 0.40 10.94
N ALA A 42 -4.18 1.65 10.88
CA ALA A 42 -5.03 2.82 11.16
C ALA A 42 -6.26 2.90 10.25
N PHE A 43 -6.16 2.40 9.02
CA PHE A 43 -7.23 2.46 8.01
C PHE A 43 -7.92 1.12 7.77
N LEU A 44 -7.74 0.11 8.61
CA LEU A 44 -8.34 -1.21 8.45
C LEU A 44 -8.13 -1.78 7.05
N ILE A 45 -6.92 -1.66 6.52
CA ILE A 45 -6.54 -2.21 5.21
C ILE A 45 -6.53 -3.74 5.28
N GLU A 46 -7.01 -4.39 4.21
CA GLU A 46 -7.20 -5.84 4.18
C GLU A 46 -5.90 -6.63 4.31
N CYS A 47 -4.88 -6.28 3.50
CA CYS A 47 -3.62 -7.03 3.47
C CYS A 47 -2.48 -6.19 2.86
N ILE A 48 -1.23 -6.54 3.20
CA ILE A 48 -0.03 -6.02 2.55
C ILE A 48 0.69 -7.17 1.84
N PHE A 49 1.00 -7.00 0.56
CA PHE A 49 1.80 -7.91 -0.24
C PHE A 49 3.24 -7.41 -0.31
N ILE A 50 4.18 -8.21 0.17
CA ILE A 50 5.61 -7.95 0.19
C ILE A 50 6.23 -8.62 -1.03
N CYS A 51 6.74 -7.85 -2.00
CA CYS A 51 7.25 -8.36 -3.27
C CYS A 51 8.75 -8.15 -3.41
N GLY A 52 9.41 -9.14 -4.01
CA GLY A 52 10.83 -9.12 -4.29
C GLY A 52 11.69 -9.03 -3.02
N TYR A 53 12.65 -8.10 -3.00
CA TYR A 53 13.55 -7.91 -1.85
C TYR A 53 13.02 -6.94 -0.77
N THR A 54 11.75 -6.56 -0.83
CA THR A 54 11.13 -5.75 0.24
C THR A 54 11.30 -6.45 1.60
N PRO A 55 11.82 -5.76 2.64
CA PRO A 55 12.01 -6.37 3.95
C PRO A 55 10.67 -6.84 4.56
N PRO A 56 10.57 -8.13 4.93
CA PRO A 56 9.34 -8.68 5.51
C PRO A 56 9.12 -8.20 6.96
N PRO A 57 7.92 -8.37 7.53
CA PRO A 57 7.61 -8.04 8.91
C PRO A 57 8.51 -8.69 9.97
N THR A 58 9.13 -9.82 9.63
CA THR A 58 10.12 -10.49 10.49
C THR A 58 11.45 -9.72 10.61
N HIS A 59 11.70 -8.76 9.73
CA HIS A 59 12.88 -7.91 9.79
C HIS A 59 12.80 -6.97 11.00
N ARG A 60 13.86 -6.94 11.84
CA ARG A 60 13.89 -6.19 13.10
C ARG A 60 13.46 -4.72 12.97
N SER A 61 13.90 -4.03 11.92
CA SER A 61 13.58 -2.60 11.72
C SER A 61 12.14 -2.39 11.28
N VAL A 62 11.54 -3.31 10.53
CA VAL A 62 10.12 -3.29 10.18
C VAL A 62 9.28 -3.43 11.46
N HIS A 63 9.56 -4.47 12.23
CA HIS A 63 8.86 -4.73 13.50
C HIS A 63 8.94 -3.55 14.45
N LYS A 64 10.14 -2.96 14.62
CA LYS A 64 10.34 -1.79 15.49
C LYS A 64 9.50 -0.58 15.06
N THR A 65 9.41 -0.33 13.74
CA THR A 65 8.73 0.87 13.21
C THR A 65 7.23 0.67 13.13
N ALA A 66 6.78 -0.55 12.89
CA ALA A 66 5.36 -0.90 12.79
C ALA A 66 4.61 -0.80 14.14
N LEU A 67 5.31 -0.82 15.28
CA LEU A 67 4.71 -0.66 16.63
C LEU A 67 3.53 -1.60 16.89
N GLY A 68 3.65 -2.89 16.53
CA GLY A 68 2.60 -3.88 16.71
C GLY A 68 1.67 -4.06 15.52
N ALA A 69 1.68 -3.17 14.54
CA ALA A 69 0.80 -3.30 13.35
C ALA A 69 1.10 -4.54 12.49
N VAL A 70 2.25 -5.17 12.65
CA VAL A 70 2.58 -6.46 12.01
C VAL A 70 1.80 -7.63 12.58
N ASP A 71 1.25 -7.48 13.78
CA ASP A 71 0.44 -8.51 14.45
C ASP A 71 -1.05 -8.39 14.11
N THR A 72 -1.47 -7.21 13.64
CA THR A 72 -2.86 -6.88 13.28
C THR A 72 -3.12 -7.03 11.79
N VAL A 73 -2.30 -6.39 10.94
CA VAL A 73 -2.47 -6.36 9.49
C VAL A 73 -1.95 -7.67 8.87
N ASP A 74 -2.80 -8.34 8.11
CA ASP A 74 -2.40 -9.53 7.38
C ASP A 74 -1.41 -9.18 6.26
N TRP A 75 -0.51 -10.11 5.96
CA TRP A 75 0.49 -9.92 4.90
C TRP A 75 0.84 -11.23 4.21
N MET A 76 1.27 -11.12 2.96
CA MET A 76 1.76 -12.24 2.15
C MET A 76 3.06 -11.83 1.46
N GLN A 77 3.92 -12.81 1.18
CA GLN A 77 5.18 -12.60 0.47
C GLN A 77 5.14 -13.24 -0.92
N PHE A 78 5.67 -12.53 -1.90
CA PHE A 78 5.78 -12.97 -3.28
C PHE A 78 7.20 -12.76 -3.78
N ASP A 79 7.70 -13.70 -4.58
CA ASP A 79 9.01 -13.56 -5.20
C ASP A 79 9.03 -12.42 -6.22
N THR A 80 7.94 -12.22 -6.93
CA THR A 80 7.78 -11.14 -7.91
C THR A 80 6.47 -10.38 -7.71
N VAL A 81 6.45 -9.13 -8.11
CA VAL A 81 5.22 -8.31 -8.08
C VAL A 81 4.22 -8.80 -9.12
N GLU A 82 4.69 -9.41 -10.22
CA GLU A 82 3.83 -9.98 -11.27
C GLU A 82 2.99 -11.13 -10.73
N ASP A 83 3.56 -12.02 -9.95
CA ASP A 83 2.83 -13.12 -9.31
C ASP A 83 1.74 -12.59 -8.37
N ALA A 84 2.08 -11.56 -7.59
CA ALA A 84 1.13 -10.87 -6.73
C ALA A 84 -0.02 -10.24 -7.52
N ILE A 85 0.27 -9.54 -8.63
CA ILE A 85 -0.73 -8.91 -9.48
C ILE A 85 -1.64 -9.97 -10.13
N ASN A 86 -1.07 -11.08 -10.62
CA ASN A 86 -1.85 -12.14 -11.22
C ASN A 86 -2.84 -12.75 -10.22
N GLN A 87 -2.39 -13.05 -9.00
CA GLN A 87 -3.29 -13.52 -7.93
C GLN A 87 -4.41 -12.52 -7.62
N LEU A 88 -4.10 -11.22 -7.61
CA LEU A 88 -5.10 -10.18 -7.35
C LEU A 88 -6.15 -10.10 -8.46
N ARG A 89 -5.73 -10.21 -9.71
CA ARG A 89 -6.64 -10.23 -10.88
C ARG A 89 -7.58 -11.44 -10.84
N GLU A 90 -7.08 -12.61 -10.48
CA GLU A 90 -7.90 -13.83 -10.30
C GLU A 90 -8.95 -13.66 -9.19
N ASN A 91 -8.71 -12.74 -8.25
CA ASN A 91 -9.62 -12.43 -7.14
C ASN A 91 -10.40 -11.13 -7.35
N ASP A 92 -10.50 -10.62 -8.60
CA ASP A 92 -11.28 -9.44 -9.01
C ASP A 92 -10.80 -8.11 -8.41
N TYR A 93 -9.52 -7.98 -8.05
CA TYR A 93 -8.94 -6.69 -7.66
C TYR A 93 -8.59 -5.85 -8.88
N ALA A 94 -8.99 -4.59 -8.87
CA ALA A 94 -8.46 -3.58 -9.79
C ALA A 94 -7.12 -3.06 -9.25
N VAL A 95 -6.06 -3.21 -10.05
CA VAL A 95 -4.69 -2.86 -9.64
C VAL A 95 -4.31 -1.50 -10.20
N TYR A 96 -3.84 -0.59 -9.34
CA TYR A 96 -3.35 0.74 -9.71
C TYR A 96 -1.93 0.95 -9.23
N ALA A 97 -1.06 1.44 -10.12
CA ALA A 97 0.29 1.85 -9.76
C ALA A 97 0.27 3.30 -9.23
N ILE A 98 1.09 3.60 -8.23
CA ILE A 98 1.30 4.97 -7.76
C ILE A 98 2.63 5.47 -8.33
N GLU A 99 2.53 6.28 -9.37
CA GLU A 99 3.71 6.83 -10.07
C GLU A 99 3.34 8.09 -10.87
N GLN A 100 4.32 8.91 -11.18
CA GLN A 100 4.17 10.02 -12.12
C GLN A 100 4.42 9.51 -13.55
N ALA A 101 3.37 9.49 -14.38
CA ALA A 101 3.44 9.00 -15.74
C ALA A 101 2.54 9.83 -16.67
N GLU A 102 2.86 9.85 -17.98
CA GLU A 102 2.10 10.64 -18.97
C GLU A 102 0.59 10.36 -18.99
N LYS A 103 0.17 9.17 -18.61
CA LYS A 103 -1.24 8.74 -18.61
C LYS A 103 -1.77 8.49 -17.21
N SER A 104 -1.17 9.11 -16.20
CA SER A 104 -1.66 8.99 -14.82
C SER A 104 -2.93 9.81 -14.60
N ILE A 105 -3.74 9.34 -13.66
CA ILE A 105 -4.90 10.06 -13.15
C ILE A 105 -4.47 10.76 -11.86
N SER A 106 -4.74 12.05 -11.74
CA SER A 106 -4.50 12.75 -10.47
C SER A 106 -5.31 12.12 -9.34
N LEU A 107 -4.67 11.90 -8.19
CA LEU A 107 -5.33 11.36 -6.99
C LEU A 107 -6.54 12.20 -6.57
N GLU A 108 -6.50 13.51 -6.80
CA GLU A 108 -7.63 14.41 -6.52
C GLU A 108 -8.87 14.06 -7.35
N GLN A 109 -8.66 13.65 -8.61
CA GLN A 109 -9.70 13.32 -9.58
C GLN A 109 -10.07 11.84 -9.56
N PHE A 110 -9.24 11.00 -8.91
CA PHE A 110 -9.50 9.57 -8.86
C PHE A 110 -10.78 9.29 -8.08
N GLN A 111 -11.75 8.73 -8.78
CA GLN A 111 -13.00 8.28 -8.18
C GLN A 111 -12.83 6.85 -7.70
N VAL A 112 -12.91 6.67 -6.39
CA VAL A 112 -12.83 5.34 -5.77
C VAL A 112 -14.08 4.55 -6.16
N PRO A 113 -13.94 3.42 -6.87
CA PRO A 113 -15.10 2.62 -7.25
C PRO A 113 -15.80 2.06 -6.01
N LEU A 114 -17.09 2.38 -5.84
CA LEU A 114 -17.89 1.85 -4.74
C LEU A 114 -17.95 0.32 -4.78
N ASN A 115 -17.72 -0.31 -3.63
CA ASN A 115 -17.76 -1.77 -3.43
C ASN A 115 -16.78 -2.58 -4.30
N LYS A 116 -15.73 -1.97 -4.83
CA LYS A 116 -14.69 -2.69 -5.58
C LYS A 116 -13.48 -2.99 -4.71
N LYS A 117 -12.88 -4.12 -5.01
CA LYS A 117 -11.59 -4.54 -4.47
C LYS A 117 -10.49 -3.78 -5.22
N ILE A 118 -9.64 -3.07 -4.50
CA ILE A 118 -8.56 -2.23 -5.06
C ILE A 118 -7.22 -2.72 -4.55
N ALA A 119 -6.24 -2.80 -5.43
CA ALA A 119 -4.86 -3.04 -5.07
C ALA A 119 -3.99 -1.86 -5.53
N ILE A 120 -3.11 -1.40 -4.67
CA ILE A 120 -2.24 -0.24 -4.91
C ILE A 120 -0.78 -0.68 -4.85
N VAL A 121 -0.03 -0.41 -5.91
CA VAL A 121 1.39 -0.75 -6.01
C VAL A 121 2.26 0.47 -5.74
N PHE A 122 3.11 0.38 -4.73
CA PHE A 122 4.20 1.32 -4.47
C PHE A 122 5.51 0.70 -4.93
N GLY A 123 6.23 1.41 -5.78
CA GLY A 123 7.52 0.98 -6.32
C GLY A 123 8.72 1.40 -5.47
N ASN A 124 9.88 0.98 -5.91
CA ASN A 124 11.17 1.25 -5.30
C ASN A 124 11.45 2.77 -5.18
N GLU A 125 12.08 3.18 -4.08
CA GLU A 125 12.34 4.58 -3.77
C GLU A 125 13.29 5.30 -4.76
N VAL A 126 14.02 4.55 -5.57
CA VAL A 126 14.99 5.10 -6.53
C VAL A 126 14.52 4.98 -7.97
N VAL A 127 14.04 3.80 -8.34
CA VAL A 127 13.66 3.51 -9.73
C VAL A 127 12.15 3.61 -9.99
N GLY A 128 11.36 3.83 -8.92
CA GLY A 128 9.91 3.93 -9.04
C GLY A 128 9.23 2.60 -9.35
N VAL A 129 8.05 2.68 -9.94
CA VAL A 129 7.28 1.53 -10.42
C VAL A 129 7.81 1.09 -11.78
N GLN A 130 8.11 -0.21 -11.92
CA GLN A 130 8.68 -0.76 -13.14
C GLN A 130 7.66 -0.79 -14.29
N ASP A 131 8.14 -0.64 -15.54
CA ASP A 131 7.31 -0.63 -16.75
C ASP A 131 6.40 -1.86 -16.87
N LYS A 132 6.88 -3.04 -16.48
CA LYS A 132 6.11 -4.27 -16.46
C LYS A 132 4.90 -4.21 -15.53
N VAL A 133 5.03 -3.53 -14.39
CA VAL A 133 3.90 -3.31 -13.46
C VAL A 133 2.91 -2.34 -14.08
N MET A 134 3.40 -1.26 -14.72
CA MET A 134 2.56 -0.30 -15.43
C MET A 134 1.73 -0.96 -16.54
N GLN A 135 2.29 -1.95 -17.24
CA GLN A 135 1.58 -2.71 -18.29
C GLN A 135 0.52 -3.66 -17.72
N LEU A 136 0.75 -4.21 -16.52
CA LEU A 136 -0.18 -5.11 -15.84
C LEU A 136 -1.28 -4.38 -15.07
N ALA A 137 -1.04 -3.14 -14.65
CA ALA A 137 -2.00 -2.36 -13.87
C ALA A 137 -3.21 -1.93 -14.70
N ASN A 138 -4.35 -1.76 -14.05
CA ASN A 138 -5.56 -1.19 -14.64
C ASN A 138 -5.42 0.32 -14.90
N GLY A 139 -4.47 0.97 -14.25
CA GLY A 139 -4.16 2.38 -14.42
C GLY A 139 -3.04 2.84 -13.49
N CYS A 140 -2.67 4.10 -13.65
CA CYS A 140 -1.68 4.78 -12.84
C CYS A 140 -2.32 6.00 -12.17
N ILE A 141 -2.03 6.18 -10.90
CA ILE A 141 -2.50 7.32 -10.11
C ILE A 141 -1.28 8.11 -9.65
N GLU A 142 -1.31 9.42 -9.83
CA GLU A 142 -0.27 10.31 -9.35
C GLU A 142 -0.76 11.21 -8.21
N ILE A 143 0.12 11.49 -7.26
CA ILE A 143 -0.08 12.54 -6.27
C ILE A 143 0.47 13.84 -6.88
N PRO A 144 -0.36 14.86 -7.15
CA PRO A 144 0.12 16.13 -7.70
C PRO A 144 1.17 16.76 -6.78
N GLN A 145 2.30 17.18 -7.34
CA GLN A 145 3.41 17.79 -6.63
C GLN A 145 3.80 19.11 -7.32
N HIS A 146 3.93 20.17 -6.54
CA HIS A 146 4.22 21.52 -7.05
C HIS A 146 5.57 22.05 -6.59
N GLY A 147 6.36 21.23 -5.93
CA GLY A 147 7.68 21.58 -5.42
C GLY A 147 8.81 21.28 -6.40
N MET A 148 10.03 21.57 -5.97
CA MET A 148 11.24 21.28 -6.76
C MET A 148 11.59 19.77 -6.75
N LYS A 149 11.20 19.04 -5.74
CA LYS A 149 11.45 17.58 -5.65
C LYS A 149 10.41 16.82 -6.46
N HIS A 150 10.85 15.73 -7.10
CA HIS A 150 10.03 14.95 -8.02
C HIS A 150 9.39 13.71 -7.36
N SER A 151 9.59 13.50 -6.06
CA SER A 151 9.00 12.35 -5.37
C SER A 151 8.78 12.63 -3.88
N LEU A 152 7.76 11.99 -3.32
CA LEU A 152 7.52 11.91 -1.88
C LEU A 152 8.19 10.65 -1.31
N ASN A 153 8.47 10.67 -0.01
CA ASN A 153 8.79 9.44 0.71
C ASN A 153 7.63 8.44 0.53
N VAL A 154 7.95 7.17 0.25
CA VAL A 154 6.93 6.15 -0.07
C VAL A 154 5.95 5.91 1.08
N GLY A 155 6.39 5.98 2.33
CA GLY A 155 5.49 5.87 3.50
C GLY A 155 4.52 7.05 3.61
N VAL A 156 4.97 8.26 3.23
CA VAL A 156 4.11 9.46 3.15
C VAL A 156 3.13 9.32 1.99
N ALA A 157 3.60 8.93 0.81
CA ALA A 157 2.74 8.68 -0.36
C ALA A 157 1.66 7.65 -0.04
N ALA A 158 2.02 6.55 0.63
CA ALA A 158 1.07 5.54 1.06
C ALA A 158 0.00 6.11 2.01
N GLY A 159 0.39 6.95 2.97
CA GLY A 159 -0.56 7.62 3.86
C GLY A 159 -1.57 8.50 3.11
N ILE A 160 -1.12 9.29 2.15
CA ILE A 160 -1.97 10.18 1.34
C ILE A 160 -2.95 9.36 0.48
N VAL A 161 -2.43 8.35 -0.24
CA VAL A 161 -3.25 7.50 -1.12
C VAL A 161 -4.28 6.72 -0.32
N LEU A 162 -3.88 6.04 0.75
CA LEU A 162 -4.78 5.24 1.57
C LEU A 162 -5.85 6.09 2.26
N TRP A 163 -5.50 7.29 2.74
CA TRP A 163 -6.50 8.24 3.24
C TRP A 163 -7.57 8.54 2.21
N LYS A 164 -7.18 8.89 0.97
CA LYS A 164 -8.13 9.18 -0.11
C LYS A 164 -9.00 7.98 -0.48
N LEU A 165 -8.45 6.77 -0.47
CA LEU A 165 -9.20 5.55 -0.81
C LEU A 165 -10.24 5.16 0.25
N VAL A 166 -9.96 5.45 1.50
CA VAL A 166 -10.86 5.14 2.64
C VAL A 166 -11.88 6.25 2.89
N HIS A 167 -11.55 7.50 2.46
CA HIS A 167 -12.43 8.67 2.56
C HIS A 167 -12.61 9.29 1.16
N PRO A 168 -13.38 8.65 0.28
CA PRO A 168 -13.55 9.05 -1.12
C PRO A 168 -14.26 10.39 -1.31
#